data_08e60daa9b5eb6c646aaf53a0a56b910
#
_entry.id   08e60daa9b5eb6c646aaf53a0a56b910
#
_cell.length_a   1.000
_cell.length_b   1.000
_cell.length_c   1.000
_cell.angle_alpha   90.00
_cell.angle_beta   90.00
_cell.angle_gamma   90.00
#
_symmetry.space_group_name_H-M   'P 1'
#
loop_
_entity.id
_entity.type
_entity.pdbx_description
1 polymer ?
#
loop_
_entity_poly.entity_id
_entity_poly.type
_entity_poly.pdbx_seq_one_letter_code
_entity_poly.pdbx_strand_id
1 'polypeptide(L)'
;MMQIYVCEILGNIIFANLDSWRNYLEETNLINQTRYSKIAKLMHWGFVLLFAYGVFKQVDDVAELSDPSLFRLEIVFAGIFLILLLGRFFYMTKTQRSALPENTSYIQKIAAKLVHLGMYISLGSIALTGLGIGGLYWIGLKEGLIMEAVISIHEFSVTATYWLVGVHILAAVYHRFKAEGVWSAMVPFAKTGN
;
A
#
# COMPACT_ATOMS: atom_id res chain seq x y z
N MET A 1 -62.70 6.91 18.77
CA MET A 1 -62.22 6.91 17.40
C MET A 1 -60.96 7.76 17.18
N MET A 2 -60.91 8.99 17.68
CA MET A 2 -59.76 9.92 17.48
C MET A 2 -58.46 9.47 18.13
N GLN A 3 -58.48 8.78 19.28
CA GLN A 3 -57.27 8.27 19.98
C GLN A 3 -56.52 7.15 19.23
N ILE A 4 -57.22 6.34 18.44
CA ILE A 4 -56.62 5.27 17.65
C ILE A 4 -55.83 5.83 16.47
N TYR A 5 -56.34 6.86 15.80
CA TYR A 5 -55.65 7.55 14.69
C TYR A 5 -54.37 8.27 15.11
N VAL A 6 -54.37 8.90 16.31
CA VAL A 6 -53.18 9.59 16.85
C VAL A 6 -52.07 8.59 17.18
N CYS A 7 -52.39 7.40 17.70
CA CYS A 7 -51.44 6.36 18.03
C CYS A 7 -50.81 5.75 16.77
N GLU A 8 -51.60 5.60 15.70
CA GLU A 8 -51.13 5.07 14.43
C GLU A 8 -50.22 6.05 13.67
N ILE A 9 -50.54 7.36 13.69
CA ILE A 9 -49.72 8.43 13.10
C ILE A 9 -48.39 8.56 13.86
N LEU A 10 -48.43 8.58 15.19
CA LEU A 10 -47.21 8.63 16.00
C LEU A 10 -46.33 7.38 15.81
N GLY A 11 -46.93 6.20 15.73
CA GLY A 11 -46.23 4.96 15.40
C GLY A 11 -45.52 5.05 14.08
N ASN A 12 -46.20 5.46 13.02
CA ASN A 12 -45.63 5.59 11.66
C ASN A 12 -44.51 6.64 11.61
N ILE A 13 -44.59 7.75 12.31
CA ILE A 13 -43.53 8.76 12.38
C ILE A 13 -42.31 8.22 13.12
N ILE A 14 -42.50 7.48 14.21
CA ILE A 14 -41.41 6.91 15.00
C ILE A 14 -40.71 5.80 14.19
N PHE A 15 -41.46 4.92 13.50
CA PHE A 15 -40.88 3.88 12.65
C PHE A 15 -40.14 4.45 11.45
N ALA A 16 -40.69 5.48 10.77
CA ALA A 16 -40.01 6.16 9.66
C ALA A 16 -38.70 6.84 10.11
N ASN A 17 -38.70 7.45 11.32
CA ASN A 17 -37.46 7.99 11.89
C ASN A 17 -36.43 6.90 12.23
N LEU A 18 -36.86 5.77 12.81
CA LEU A 18 -35.97 4.66 13.14
C LEU A 18 -35.36 4.03 11.89
N ASP A 19 -36.13 3.87 10.82
CA ASP A 19 -35.61 3.38 9.54
C ASP A 19 -34.64 4.36 8.89
N SER A 20 -34.90 5.65 8.97
CA SER A 20 -33.98 6.70 8.50
C SER A 20 -32.66 6.67 9.28
N TRP A 21 -32.72 6.54 10.62
CA TRP A 21 -31.50 6.41 11.45
C TRP A 21 -30.76 5.13 11.18
N ARG A 22 -31.45 4.00 10.98
CA ARG A 22 -30.80 2.73 10.61
C ARG A 22 -30.09 2.86 9.28
N ASN A 23 -30.74 3.39 8.25
CA ASN A 23 -30.14 3.62 6.94
C ASN A 23 -28.94 4.58 7.02
N TYR A 24 -29.03 5.65 7.80
CA TYR A 24 -27.92 6.56 8.06
C TYR A 24 -26.73 5.86 8.74
N LEU A 25 -26.99 5.00 9.73
CA LEU A 25 -25.96 4.23 10.42
C LEU A 25 -25.34 3.15 9.50
N GLU A 26 -26.13 2.50 8.65
CA GLU A 26 -25.63 1.57 7.65
C GLU A 26 -24.77 2.28 6.61
N GLU A 27 -25.20 3.42 6.10
CA GLU A 27 -24.45 4.23 5.15
C GLU A 27 -23.14 4.75 5.75
N THR A 28 -23.15 5.25 6.99
CA THR A 28 -21.93 5.68 7.70
C THR A 28 -20.98 4.52 8.00
N ASN A 29 -21.51 3.33 8.30
CA ASN A 29 -20.70 2.12 8.48
C ASN A 29 -20.07 1.64 7.16
N LEU A 30 -20.82 1.70 6.06
CA LEU A 30 -20.30 1.37 4.72
C LEU A 30 -19.19 2.36 4.29
N ILE A 31 -19.40 3.67 4.52
CA ILE A 31 -18.40 4.69 4.24
C ILE A 31 -17.13 4.48 5.09
N ASN A 32 -17.27 4.09 6.35
CA ASN A 32 -16.13 3.79 7.22
C ASN A 32 -15.42 2.48 6.83
N GLN A 33 -16.14 1.49 6.31
CA GLN A 33 -15.54 0.22 5.85
C GLN A 33 -14.70 0.37 4.58
N THR A 34 -14.96 1.37 3.74
CA THR A 34 -14.20 1.63 2.50
C THR A 34 -12.95 2.48 2.74
N ARG A 35 -12.76 3.02 3.94
CA ARG A 35 -11.62 3.89 4.28
C ARG A 35 -10.53 3.13 5.00
N TYR A 36 -9.32 3.19 4.48
CA TYR A 36 -8.14 2.72 5.20
C TYR A 36 -7.92 3.52 6.49
N SER A 37 -7.47 2.83 7.54
CA SER A 37 -7.15 3.45 8.82
C SER A 37 -6.07 4.54 8.69
N LYS A 38 -6.02 5.49 9.63
CA LYS A 38 -4.98 6.52 9.66
C LYS A 38 -3.57 5.91 9.68
N ILE A 39 -3.41 4.79 10.39
CA ILE A 39 -2.14 4.05 10.46
C ILE A 39 -1.78 3.47 9.09
N ALA A 40 -2.74 2.84 8.37
CA ALA A 40 -2.51 2.32 7.03
C ALA A 40 -2.05 3.41 6.05
N LYS A 41 -2.67 4.60 6.12
CA LYS A 41 -2.29 5.76 5.30
C LYS A 41 -0.90 6.28 5.66
N LEU A 42 -0.60 6.41 6.95
CA LEU A 42 0.72 6.84 7.43
C LEU A 42 1.81 5.87 6.98
N MET A 43 1.58 4.56 7.16
CA MET A 43 2.52 3.53 6.69
C MET A 43 2.70 3.55 5.17
N HIS A 44 1.63 3.80 4.41
CA HIS A 44 1.72 3.89 2.96
C HIS A 44 2.61 5.07 2.53
N TRP A 45 2.30 6.27 3.00
CA TRP A 45 3.02 7.48 2.61
C TRP A 45 4.43 7.53 3.18
N GLY A 46 4.63 7.06 4.41
CA GLY A 46 5.97 6.89 4.97
C GLY A 46 6.83 5.95 4.13
N PHE A 47 6.21 4.84 3.64
CA PHE A 47 6.89 3.91 2.76
C PHE A 47 7.19 4.50 1.37
N VAL A 48 6.27 5.32 0.81
CA VAL A 48 6.51 6.06 -0.44
C VAL A 48 7.72 6.99 -0.32
N LEU A 49 7.82 7.73 0.79
CA LEU A 49 8.97 8.61 1.04
C LEU A 49 10.28 7.82 1.19
N LEU A 50 10.24 6.70 1.90
CA LEU A 50 11.39 5.83 2.09
C LEU A 50 11.85 5.22 0.75
N PHE A 51 10.91 4.77 -0.08
CA PHE A 51 11.18 4.27 -1.43
C PHE A 51 11.78 5.36 -2.33
N ALA A 52 11.18 6.57 -2.34
CA ALA A 52 11.72 7.70 -3.09
C ALA A 52 13.15 8.04 -2.65
N TYR A 53 13.43 8.04 -1.35
CA TYR A 53 14.78 8.22 -0.84
C TYR A 53 15.74 7.14 -1.37
N GLY A 54 15.34 5.86 -1.36
CA GLY A 54 16.14 4.76 -1.92
C GLY A 54 16.47 4.94 -3.40
N VAL A 55 15.49 5.43 -4.19
CA VAL A 55 15.69 5.72 -5.62
C VAL A 55 16.71 6.85 -5.83
N PHE A 56 16.65 7.93 -5.03
CA PHE A 56 17.59 9.06 -5.13
C PHE A 56 18.99 8.73 -4.60
N LYS A 57 19.09 7.74 -3.71
CA LYS A 57 20.34 7.35 -3.02
C LYS A 57 20.92 6.05 -3.64
N GLN A 58 20.58 5.74 -4.85
CA GLN A 58 21.04 4.55 -5.53
C GLN A 58 22.59 4.54 -5.65
N VAL A 59 23.19 3.40 -5.33
CA VAL A 59 24.64 3.15 -5.51
C VAL A 59 24.82 2.61 -6.94
N ASP A 60 25.69 3.23 -7.70
CA ASP A 60 25.89 2.88 -9.12
C ASP A 60 26.89 1.72 -9.29
N ASP A 61 27.88 1.60 -8.37
CA ASP A 61 28.91 0.57 -8.43
C ASP A 61 29.18 -0.05 -7.06
N VAL A 62 29.33 -1.38 -7.04
CA VAL A 62 29.72 -2.13 -5.83
C VAL A 62 31.04 -1.65 -5.24
N ALA A 63 31.94 -1.13 -6.06
CA ALA A 63 33.21 -0.56 -5.62
C ALA A 63 33.02 0.64 -4.64
N GLU A 64 31.93 1.37 -4.74
CA GLU A 64 31.59 2.46 -3.81
C GLU A 64 31.37 1.98 -2.37
N LEU A 65 31.02 0.70 -2.18
CA LEU A 65 30.90 0.07 -0.87
C LEU A 65 32.24 -0.06 -0.13
N SER A 66 33.35 0.31 -0.77
CA SER A 66 34.64 0.46 -0.11
C SER A 66 34.66 1.63 0.92
N ASP A 67 33.78 2.61 0.79
CA ASP A 67 33.54 3.61 1.82
C ASP A 67 32.75 2.99 2.99
N PRO A 68 33.35 2.90 4.19
CA PRO A 68 32.67 2.28 5.34
C PRO A 68 31.40 3.02 5.79
N SER A 69 31.29 4.31 5.52
CA SER A 69 30.12 5.11 5.89
C SER A 69 28.96 4.80 4.96
N LEU A 70 29.19 4.72 3.66
CA LEU A 70 28.21 4.35 2.66
C LEU A 70 27.76 2.90 2.86
N PHE A 71 28.70 1.97 3.03
CA PHE A 71 28.42 0.56 3.30
C PHE A 71 27.46 0.37 4.48
N ARG A 72 27.77 1.02 5.62
CA ARG A 72 26.94 0.96 6.83
C ARG A 72 25.54 1.53 6.56
N LEU A 73 25.47 2.66 5.84
CA LEU A 73 24.20 3.30 5.51
C LEU A 73 23.33 2.38 4.68
N GLU A 74 23.87 1.74 3.62
CA GLU A 74 23.13 0.86 2.76
C GLU A 74 22.60 -0.38 3.48
N ILE A 75 23.40 -1.01 4.32
CA ILE A 75 22.98 -2.18 5.13
C ILE A 75 21.88 -1.79 6.12
N VAL A 76 22.05 -0.69 6.84
CA VAL A 76 21.04 -0.22 7.81
C VAL A 76 19.75 0.16 7.09
N PHE A 77 19.87 0.86 5.97
CA PHE A 77 18.72 1.26 5.17
C PHE A 77 17.95 0.03 4.66
N ALA A 78 18.62 -0.94 4.05
CA ALA A 78 17.99 -2.16 3.54
C ALA A 78 17.32 -2.98 4.67
N GLY A 79 17.95 -3.06 5.85
CA GLY A 79 17.39 -3.73 7.03
C GLY A 79 16.11 -3.04 7.54
N ILE A 80 16.15 -1.72 7.73
CA ILE A 80 14.97 -0.94 8.15
C ILE A 80 13.86 -1.04 7.11
N PHE A 81 14.20 -0.91 5.83
CA PHE A 81 13.25 -1.03 4.73
C PHE A 81 12.52 -2.37 4.74
N LEU A 82 13.26 -3.47 4.91
CA LEU A 82 12.70 -4.82 4.97
C LEU A 82 11.76 -4.99 6.18
N ILE A 83 12.17 -4.52 7.36
CA ILE A 83 11.35 -4.61 8.59
C ILE A 83 10.05 -3.82 8.41
N LEU A 84 10.12 -2.61 7.87
CA LEU A 84 8.93 -1.77 7.62
C LEU A 84 8.03 -2.38 6.54
N LEU A 85 8.61 -2.98 5.49
CA LEU A 85 7.87 -3.68 4.43
C LEU A 85 7.07 -4.86 5.01
N LEU A 86 7.70 -5.69 5.83
CA LEU A 86 7.06 -6.82 6.49
C LEU A 86 5.97 -6.34 7.47
N GLY A 87 6.28 -5.34 8.30
CA GLY A 87 5.32 -4.73 9.21
C GLY A 87 4.08 -4.22 8.48
N ARG A 88 4.27 -3.50 7.36
CA ARG A 88 3.18 -3.05 6.51
C ARG A 88 2.39 -4.21 5.89
N PHE A 89 3.07 -5.22 5.37
CA PHE A 89 2.43 -6.40 4.78
C PHE A 89 1.51 -7.08 5.79
N PHE A 90 2.01 -7.41 6.99
CA PHE A 90 1.23 -8.06 8.04
C PHE A 90 0.10 -7.17 8.56
N TYR A 91 0.34 -5.87 8.72
CA TYR A 91 -0.69 -4.94 9.15
C TYR A 91 -1.83 -4.88 8.13
N MET A 92 -1.51 -4.67 6.85
CA MET A 92 -2.51 -4.55 5.78
C MET A 92 -3.31 -5.84 5.59
N THR A 93 -2.66 -7.00 5.61
CA THR A 93 -3.35 -8.30 5.42
C THR A 93 -4.29 -8.66 6.57
N LYS A 94 -3.96 -8.25 7.79
CA LYS A 94 -4.76 -8.58 8.99
C LYS A 94 -5.87 -7.56 9.29
N THR A 95 -5.68 -6.29 8.94
CA THR A 95 -6.53 -5.21 9.45
C THR A 95 -7.31 -4.46 8.38
N GLN A 96 -6.91 -4.58 7.10
CA GLN A 96 -7.51 -3.77 6.04
C GLN A 96 -8.23 -4.62 5.00
N ARG A 97 -9.36 -4.11 4.51
CA ARG A 97 -10.08 -4.67 3.37
C ARG A 97 -9.77 -3.87 2.11
N SER A 98 -10.07 -4.44 0.94
CA SER A 98 -9.91 -3.75 -0.33
C SER A 98 -10.80 -2.52 -0.40
N ALA A 99 -10.23 -1.39 -0.87
CA ALA A 99 -10.99 -0.16 -1.13
C ALA A 99 -11.69 -0.15 -2.49
N LEU A 100 -11.58 -1.23 -3.28
CA LEU A 100 -12.25 -1.34 -4.56
C LEU A 100 -13.77 -1.52 -4.33
N PRO A 101 -14.63 -0.82 -5.11
CA PRO A 101 -16.06 -0.99 -5.07
C PRO A 101 -16.48 -2.45 -5.29
N GLU A 102 -17.61 -2.86 -4.72
CA GLU A 102 -18.10 -4.23 -4.84
C GLU A 102 -18.45 -4.60 -6.29
N ASN A 103 -18.95 -3.64 -7.07
CA ASN A 103 -19.28 -3.77 -8.48
C ASN A 103 -18.07 -3.74 -9.42
N THR A 104 -16.84 -3.62 -8.90
CA THR A 104 -15.63 -3.69 -9.72
C THR A 104 -15.51 -5.06 -10.37
N SER A 105 -15.11 -5.09 -11.67
CA SER A 105 -15.01 -6.35 -12.43
C SER A 105 -13.99 -7.30 -11.77
N TYR A 106 -14.23 -8.60 -11.92
CA TYR A 106 -13.35 -9.64 -11.37
C TYR A 106 -11.90 -9.51 -11.85
N ILE A 107 -11.72 -9.17 -13.14
CA ILE A 107 -10.40 -8.98 -13.75
C ILE A 107 -9.65 -7.82 -13.08
N GLN A 108 -10.32 -6.70 -12.84
CA GLN A 108 -9.72 -5.55 -12.15
C GLN A 108 -9.32 -5.87 -10.69
N LYS A 109 -10.16 -6.65 -10.00
CA LYS A 109 -9.84 -7.12 -8.62
C LYS A 109 -8.58 -8.00 -8.60
N ILE A 110 -8.46 -8.93 -9.56
CA ILE A 110 -7.27 -9.79 -9.70
C ILE A 110 -6.06 -8.94 -10.07
N ALA A 111 -6.17 -8.08 -11.09
CA ALA A 111 -5.06 -7.22 -11.51
C ALA A 111 -4.53 -6.36 -10.36
N ALA A 112 -5.42 -5.71 -9.60
CA ALA A 112 -5.03 -4.94 -8.42
C ALA A 112 -4.29 -5.80 -7.38
N LYS A 113 -4.77 -7.02 -7.12
CA LYS A 113 -4.14 -7.95 -6.19
C LYS A 113 -2.75 -8.40 -6.67
N LEU A 114 -2.61 -8.70 -7.96
CA LEU A 114 -1.33 -9.10 -8.55
C LEU A 114 -0.31 -7.96 -8.54
N VAL A 115 -0.72 -6.73 -8.86
CA VAL A 115 0.17 -5.56 -8.80
C VAL A 115 0.66 -5.33 -7.37
N HIS A 116 -0.22 -5.36 -6.37
CA HIS A 116 0.20 -5.19 -4.98
C HIS A 116 1.11 -6.32 -4.50
N LEU A 117 0.78 -7.58 -4.80
CA LEU A 117 1.61 -8.73 -4.46
C LEU A 117 2.98 -8.64 -5.15
N GLY A 118 2.99 -8.30 -6.44
CA GLY A 118 4.22 -8.08 -7.20
C GLY A 118 5.10 -7.01 -6.58
N MET A 119 4.53 -5.87 -6.15
CA MET A 119 5.27 -4.82 -5.44
C MET A 119 5.89 -5.33 -4.12
N TYR A 120 5.16 -6.12 -3.32
CA TYR A 120 5.73 -6.69 -2.10
C TYR A 120 6.88 -7.65 -2.39
N ILE A 121 6.73 -8.51 -3.41
CA ILE A 121 7.77 -9.46 -3.82
C ILE A 121 9.00 -8.72 -4.34
N SER A 122 8.83 -7.78 -5.27
CA SER A 122 9.97 -7.06 -5.88
C SER A 122 10.69 -6.17 -4.87
N LEU A 123 9.97 -5.43 -4.02
CA LEU A 123 10.57 -4.61 -2.96
C LEU A 123 11.27 -5.47 -1.89
N GLY A 124 10.69 -6.61 -1.54
CA GLY A 124 11.32 -7.58 -0.64
C GLY A 124 12.59 -8.18 -1.24
N SER A 125 12.56 -8.51 -2.55
CA SER A 125 13.73 -8.98 -3.28
C SER A 125 14.85 -7.93 -3.32
N ILE A 126 14.53 -6.65 -3.58
CA ILE A 126 15.50 -5.54 -3.54
C ILE A 126 16.19 -5.48 -2.17
N ALA A 127 15.41 -5.50 -1.08
CA ALA A 127 15.98 -5.42 0.27
C ALA A 127 16.84 -6.64 0.63
N LEU A 128 16.37 -7.84 0.30
CA LEU A 128 17.09 -9.09 0.58
C LEU A 128 18.36 -9.21 -0.25
N THR A 129 18.30 -8.88 -1.54
CA THR A 129 19.49 -8.92 -2.41
C THR A 129 20.47 -7.80 -2.07
N GLY A 130 20.00 -6.61 -1.68
CA GLY A 130 20.86 -5.54 -1.16
C GLY A 130 21.62 -5.97 0.10
N LEU A 131 20.93 -6.59 1.07
CA LEU A 131 21.60 -7.20 2.24
C LEU A 131 22.53 -8.34 1.84
N GLY A 132 22.16 -9.12 0.81
CA GLY A 132 23.00 -10.20 0.25
C GLY A 132 24.30 -9.67 -0.36
N ILE A 133 24.23 -8.61 -1.19
CA ILE A 133 25.39 -7.92 -1.77
C ILE A 133 26.32 -7.43 -0.65
N GLY A 134 25.76 -6.73 0.33
CA GLY A 134 26.52 -6.25 1.48
C GLY A 134 27.16 -7.38 2.30
N GLY A 135 26.44 -8.48 2.53
CA GLY A 135 26.94 -9.66 3.21
C GLY A 135 28.11 -10.33 2.46
N LEU A 136 27.96 -10.53 1.14
CA LEU A 136 29.01 -11.05 0.28
C LEU A 136 30.25 -10.15 0.29
N TYR A 137 30.03 -8.84 0.15
CA TYR A 137 31.11 -7.86 0.23
C TYR A 137 31.87 -7.92 1.55
N TRP A 138 31.14 -8.03 2.67
CA TRP A 138 31.74 -8.10 4.02
C TRP A 138 32.61 -9.32 4.25
N ILE A 139 32.23 -10.49 3.68
CA ILE A 139 33.05 -11.73 3.76
C ILE A 139 34.14 -11.80 2.70
N GLY A 140 34.34 -10.75 1.88
CA GLY A 140 35.40 -10.65 0.90
C GLY A 140 35.08 -11.22 -0.47
N LEU A 141 33.84 -11.70 -0.73
CA LEU A 141 33.36 -12.16 -2.04
C LEU A 141 32.85 -10.96 -2.84
N LYS A 142 33.75 -10.12 -3.32
CA LYS A 142 33.43 -8.86 -4.00
C LYS A 142 33.15 -9.03 -5.50
N GLU A 143 33.54 -10.16 -6.07
CA GLU A 143 33.45 -10.47 -7.51
C GLU A 143 33.08 -11.93 -7.72
N GLY A 144 32.75 -12.28 -8.95
CA GLY A 144 32.46 -13.64 -9.39
C GLY A 144 30.98 -13.98 -9.47
N LEU A 145 30.69 -15.19 -9.94
CA LEU A 145 29.36 -15.64 -10.36
C LEU A 145 28.27 -15.42 -9.30
N ILE A 146 28.58 -15.61 -8.02
CA ILE A 146 27.60 -15.46 -6.94
C ILE A 146 27.22 -13.98 -6.77
N MET A 147 28.21 -13.09 -6.74
CA MET A 147 27.97 -11.65 -6.63
C MET A 147 27.18 -11.14 -7.84
N GLU A 148 27.59 -11.51 -9.05
CA GLU A 148 26.92 -11.14 -10.29
C GLU A 148 25.47 -11.64 -10.34
N ALA A 149 25.19 -12.86 -9.89
CA ALA A 149 23.85 -13.39 -9.81
C ALA A 149 22.97 -12.59 -8.85
N VAL A 150 23.47 -12.24 -7.66
CA VAL A 150 22.71 -11.45 -6.67
C VAL A 150 22.46 -10.04 -7.18
N ILE A 151 23.45 -9.40 -7.82
CA ILE A 151 23.30 -8.08 -8.46
C ILE A 151 22.24 -8.13 -9.55
N SER A 152 22.30 -9.14 -10.45
CA SER A 152 21.32 -9.28 -11.54
C SER A 152 19.88 -9.44 -11.02
N ILE A 153 19.68 -10.20 -9.94
CA ILE A 153 18.35 -10.31 -9.29
C ILE A 153 17.93 -8.96 -8.70
N HIS A 154 18.87 -8.24 -8.09
CA HIS A 154 18.62 -6.90 -7.53
C HIS A 154 18.13 -5.93 -8.61
N GLU A 155 18.88 -5.78 -9.68
CA GLU A 155 18.58 -4.90 -10.82
C GLU A 155 17.25 -5.28 -11.50
N PHE A 156 17.02 -6.58 -11.72
CA PHE A 156 15.74 -7.04 -12.24
C PHE A 156 14.58 -6.64 -11.32
N SER A 157 14.76 -6.79 -10.00
CA SER A 157 13.72 -6.44 -9.03
C SER A 157 13.47 -4.93 -8.97
N VAL A 158 14.51 -4.10 -9.11
CA VAL A 158 14.40 -2.63 -9.23
C VAL A 158 13.58 -2.27 -10.47
N THR A 159 13.95 -2.83 -11.64
CA THR A 159 13.23 -2.60 -12.89
C THR A 159 11.76 -3.04 -12.81
N ALA A 160 11.51 -4.22 -12.28
CA ALA A 160 10.14 -4.72 -12.05
C ALA A 160 9.34 -3.79 -11.12
N THR A 161 9.97 -3.27 -10.05
CA THR A 161 9.33 -2.33 -9.13
C THR A 161 8.92 -1.04 -9.83
N TYR A 162 9.77 -0.45 -10.69
CA TYR A 162 9.40 0.76 -11.43
C TYR A 162 8.15 0.54 -12.31
N TRP A 163 8.08 -0.57 -13.02
CA TRP A 163 6.89 -0.89 -13.82
C TRP A 163 5.65 -1.10 -12.96
N LEU A 164 5.76 -1.84 -11.87
CA LEU A 164 4.63 -2.11 -10.96
C LEU A 164 4.13 -0.84 -10.28
N VAL A 165 5.03 0.03 -9.82
CA VAL A 165 4.67 1.34 -9.24
C VAL A 165 4.02 2.23 -10.28
N GLY A 166 4.55 2.27 -11.53
CA GLY A 166 3.94 3.00 -12.62
C GLY A 166 2.51 2.55 -12.90
N VAL A 167 2.28 1.25 -13.03
CA VAL A 167 0.93 0.67 -13.22
C VAL A 167 0.03 0.98 -12.02
N HIS A 168 0.54 0.87 -10.80
CA HIS A 168 -0.21 1.20 -9.59
C HIS A 168 -0.67 2.66 -9.55
N ILE A 169 0.21 3.60 -9.89
CA ILE A 169 -0.13 5.02 -9.95
C ILE A 169 -1.15 5.30 -11.06
N LEU A 170 -0.96 4.72 -12.25
CA LEU A 170 -1.91 4.88 -13.36
C LEU A 170 -3.30 4.34 -13.01
N ALA A 171 -3.36 3.18 -12.34
CA ALA A 171 -4.63 2.63 -11.85
C ALA A 171 -5.30 3.55 -10.81
N ALA A 172 -4.52 4.11 -9.87
CA ALA A 172 -5.06 5.04 -8.88
C ALA A 172 -5.60 6.32 -9.52
N VAL A 173 -4.91 6.86 -10.53
CA VAL A 173 -5.35 8.03 -11.32
C VAL A 173 -6.62 7.70 -12.11
N TYR A 174 -6.70 6.53 -12.76
CA TYR A 174 -7.88 6.07 -13.46
C TYR A 174 -9.11 6.00 -12.54
N HIS A 175 -8.99 5.37 -11.37
CA HIS A 175 -10.06 5.32 -10.37
C HIS A 175 -10.44 6.69 -9.79
N ARG A 176 -9.50 7.65 -9.78
CA ARG A 176 -9.82 9.03 -9.43
C ARG A 176 -10.74 9.70 -10.42
N PHE A 177 -10.48 9.54 -11.74
CA PHE A 177 -11.35 10.10 -12.77
C PHE A 177 -12.74 9.47 -12.77
N LYS A 178 -12.86 8.22 -12.35
CA LYS A 178 -14.15 7.54 -12.18
C LYS A 178 -14.92 7.92 -10.92
N ALA A 179 -14.32 8.73 -10.03
CA ALA A 179 -14.88 9.12 -8.72
C ALA A 179 -15.32 7.93 -7.84
N GLU A 180 -14.65 6.78 -7.95
CA GLU A 180 -14.99 5.53 -7.26
C GLU A 180 -14.51 5.47 -5.79
N GLY A 181 -14.00 6.57 -5.23
CA GLY A 181 -13.57 6.65 -3.83
C GLY A 181 -12.21 6.00 -3.49
N VAL A 182 -11.63 5.21 -4.40
CA VAL A 182 -10.33 4.52 -4.20
C VAL A 182 -9.21 5.50 -3.89
N TRP A 183 -9.17 6.62 -4.61
CA TRP A 183 -8.20 7.69 -4.38
C TRP A 183 -8.30 8.28 -2.97
N SER A 184 -9.50 8.67 -2.55
CA SER A 184 -9.74 9.28 -1.23
C SER A 184 -9.55 8.29 -0.08
N ALA A 185 -9.59 6.98 -0.36
CA ALA A 185 -9.30 5.97 0.62
C ALA A 185 -7.84 6.01 1.10
N MET A 186 -6.88 6.34 0.21
CA MET A 186 -5.44 6.35 0.52
C MET A 186 -4.85 7.75 0.70
N VAL A 187 -5.36 8.78 0.00
CA VAL A 187 -4.81 10.14 0.11
C VAL A 187 -5.32 10.82 1.37
N PRO A 188 -4.43 11.28 2.29
CA PRO A 188 -4.84 11.78 3.61
C PRO A 188 -5.64 13.08 3.57
N PHE A 189 -5.45 13.91 2.52
CA PHE A 189 -6.06 15.24 2.39
C PHE A 189 -7.19 15.32 1.35
N ALA A 190 -7.51 14.21 0.68
CA ALA A 190 -8.60 14.20 -0.28
C ALA A 190 -9.95 14.26 0.47
N LYS A 191 -10.63 15.40 0.41
CA LYS A 191 -12.05 15.48 0.78
C LYS A 191 -12.83 14.56 -0.17
N THR A 192 -13.68 13.72 0.39
CA THR A 192 -14.74 13.07 -0.40
C THR A 192 -15.57 14.19 -1.00
N GLY A 193 -15.51 14.35 -2.32
CA GLY A 193 -16.47 15.21 -3.01
C GLY A 193 -17.87 14.71 -2.69
N ASN A 194 -18.73 15.64 -2.32
CA ASN A 194 -20.19 15.43 -2.24
C ASN A 194 -20.69 15.01 -3.62
#